data_4f938438ddd9982aa9593f667be2bbc7
#
_entry.id   4f938438ddd9982aa9593f667be2bbc7
#
_cell.length_a   1.000
_cell.length_b   1.000
_cell.length_c   1.000
_cell.angle_alpha   90.00
_cell.angle_beta   90.00
_cell.angle_gamma   90.00
#
_symmetry.space_group_name_H-M   'P 1'
#
loop_
_entity.id
_entity.type
_entity.pdbx_description
1 polymer ?
#
loop_
_entity_poly.entity_id
_entity_poly.type
_entity_poly.pdbx_seq_one_letter_code
_entity_poly.pdbx_strand_id
1 'polypeptide(L)'
;KILTERELEGLLDYARSYNMEPIVEVTDERELEIALRIGAKMIGVNARNLDTLAIDKEKQKKLLLMIPENIVKIAESGISEKNEIIELSDKFKVNAFLIGTSLMKDPEKIKEFI
;
A
#
# COMPACT_ATOMS: atom_id res chain seq x y z
N LYS A 1 -8.83 -13.29 9.39
CA LYS A 1 -10.25 -12.99 9.25
C LYS A 1 -10.50 -12.02 8.10
N ILE A 2 -11.46 -12.35 7.25
CA ILE A 2 -11.85 -11.48 6.14
C ILE A 2 -13.00 -10.59 6.60
N LEU A 3 -12.81 -9.27 6.49
CA LEU A 3 -13.84 -8.31 6.83
C LEU A 3 -14.78 -8.11 5.64
N THR A 4 -16.07 -7.90 5.93
CA THR A 4 -17.03 -7.52 4.90
C THR A 4 -16.80 -6.06 4.51
N GLU A 5 -17.32 -5.66 3.36
CA GLU A 5 -17.24 -4.27 2.91
C GLU A 5 -17.88 -3.33 3.94
N ARG A 6 -19.01 -3.72 4.52
CA ARG A 6 -19.68 -2.93 5.54
C ARG A 6 -18.83 -2.77 6.81
N GLU A 7 -18.17 -3.84 7.23
CA GLU A 7 -17.28 -3.78 8.39
C GLU A 7 -16.08 -2.86 8.15
N LEU A 8 -15.50 -2.93 6.96
CA LEU A 8 -14.40 -2.04 6.57
C LEU A 8 -14.84 -0.59 6.57
N GLU A 9 -16.02 -0.30 6.01
CA GLU A 9 -16.57 1.05 5.99
C GLU A 9 -16.81 1.58 7.41
N GLY A 10 -17.31 0.72 8.29
CA GLY A 10 -17.51 1.08 9.69
C GLY A 10 -16.22 1.41 10.41
N LEU A 11 -15.15 0.62 10.15
CA LEU A 11 -13.85 0.90 10.74
C LEU A 11 -13.26 2.20 10.21
N LEU A 12 -13.45 2.49 8.93
CA LEU A 12 -12.99 3.72 8.32
C LEU A 12 -13.66 4.93 8.97
N ASP A 13 -14.99 4.88 9.14
CA ASP A 13 -15.77 5.94 9.78
C ASP A 13 -15.35 6.12 11.24
N TYR A 14 -15.13 5.02 11.94
CA TYR A 14 -14.72 5.05 13.34
C TYR A 14 -13.35 5.73 13.51
N ALA A 15 -12.38 5.35 12.68
CA ALA A 15 -11.06 5.99 12.71
C ALA A 15 -11.14 7.48 12.42
N ARG A 16 -11.97 7.86 11.45
CA ARG A 16 -12.14 9.27 11.08
C ARG A 16 -12.78 10.09 12.20
N SER A 17 -13.61 9.46 13.03
CA SER A 17 -14.20 10.14 14.17
C SER A 17 -13.15 10.56 15.21
N TYR A 18 -11.97 9.96 15.17
CA TYR A 18 -10.84 10.35 16.02
C TYR A 18 -9.79 11.17 15.25
N ASN A 19 -10.17 11.74 14.12
CA ASN A 19 -9.28 12.53 13.26
C ASN A 19 -8.11 11.72 12.71
N MET A 20 -8.31 10.41 12.53
CA MET A 20 -7.31 9.53 11.92
C MET A 20 -7.80 9.05 10.57
N GLU A 21 -6.89 9.01 9.59
CA GLU A 21 -7.21 8.44 8.29
C GLU A 21 -6.50 7.10 8.17
N PRO A 22 -7.23 5.99 8.14
CA PRO A 22 -6.60 4.68 8.07
C PRO A 22 -6.06 4.38 6.67
N ILE A 23 -5.01 3.58 6.61
CA ILE A 23 -4.50 3.06 5.35
C ILE A 23 -5.29 1.79 5.06
N VAL A 24 -5.94 1.76 3.91
CA VAL A 24 -6.65 0.55 3.46
C VAL A 24 -5.70 -0.24 2.58
N GLU A 25 -5.32 -1.42 3.04
CA GLU A 25 -4.36 -2.26 2.34
C GLU A 25 -5.06 -3.18 1.35
N VAL A 26 -4.53 -3.27 0.13
CA VAL A 26 -5.10 -4.10 -0.93
C VAL A 26 -4.02 -4.98 -1.56
N THR A 27 -4.40 -6.18 -2.01
CA THR A 27 -3.50 -7.14 -2.65
C THR A 27 -3.98 -7.56 -4.04
N ASP A 28 -5.21 -7.24 -4.42
CA ASP A 28 -5.76 -7.58 -5.73
C ASP A 28 -6.78 -6.55 -6.20
N GLU A 29 -7.27 -6.72 -7.43
CA GLU A 29 -8.21 -5.78 -8.04
C GLU A 29 -9.54 -5.71 -7.30
N ARG A 30 -10.02 -6.84 -6.78
CA ARG A 30 -11.29 -6.89 -6.06
C ARG A 30 -11.20 -6.07 -4.77
N GLU A 31 -10.10 -6.23 -4.03
CA GLU A 31 -9.89 -5.46 -2.81
C GLU A 31 -9.75 -3.98 -3.11
N LEU A 32 -9.08 -3.65 -4.23
CA LEU A 32 -8.95 -2.27 -4.67
C LEU A 32 -10.32 -1.67 -4.97
N GLU A 33 -11.18 -2.39 -5.69
CA GLU A 33 -12.53 -1.91 -5.98
C GLU A 33 -13.32 -1.61 -4.70
N ILE A 34 -13.22 -2.48 -3.71
CA ILE A 34 -13.88 -2.28 -2.41
C ILE A 34 -13.32 -1.02 -1.74
N ALA A 35 -11.99 -0.87 -1.71
CA ALA A 35 -11.36 0.30 -1.10
C ALA A 35 -11.83 1.60 -1.74
N LEU A 36 -11.96 1.62 -3.07
CA LEU A 36 -12.45 2.80 -3.78
C LEU A 36 -13.92 3.07 -3.47
N ARG A 37 -14.75 2.01 -3.39
CA ARG A 37 -16.18 2.15 -3.10
C ARG A 37 -16.45 2.70 -1.71
N ILE A 38 -15.70 2.28 -0.72
CA ILE A 38 -15.90 2.75 0.66
C ILE A 38 -15.30 4.14 0.91
N GLY A 39 -14.64 4.72 -0.10
CA GLY A 39 -14.10 6.06 0.01
C GLY A 39 -12.76 6.16 0.71
N ALA A 40 -11.90 5.16 0.56
CA ALA A 40 -10.55 5.21 1.12
C ALA A 40 -9.78 6.39 0.53
N LYS A 41 -9.06 7.13 1.37
CA LYS A 41 -8.23 8.25 0.95
C LYS A 41 -6.75 7.90 0.89
N MET A 42 -6.38 6.80 1.55
CA MET A 42 -5.02 6.29 1.57
C MET A 42 -5.07 4.80 1.29
N ILE A 43 -4.44 4.36 0.21
CA ILE A 43 -4.44 2.95 -0.16
C ILE A 43 -3.01 2.43 -0.21
N GLY A 44 -2.75 1.37 0.54
CA GLY A 44 -1.49 0.66 0.52
C GLY A 44 -1.59 -0.56 -0.39
N VAL A 45 -0.68 -0.67 -1.34
CA VAL A 45 -0.63 -1.82 -2.23
C VAL A 45 0.52 -2.72 -1.80
N ASN A 46 0.16 -3.90 -1.32
CA ASN A 46 1.12 -4.86 -0.80
C ASN A 46 1.58 -5.80 -1.93
N ALA A 47 2.88 -5.83 -2.18
CA ALA A 47 3.46 -6.72 -3.19
C ALA A 47 3.51 -8.17 -2.71
N ARG A 48 3.43 -8.40 -1.39
CA ARG A 48 3.50 -9.75 -0.82
C ARG A 48 2.13 -10.37 -0.72
N ASN A 49 1.99 -11.58 -1.26
CA ASN A 49 0.80 -12.39 -1.06
C ASN A 49 0.84 -12.94 0.36
N LEU A 50 -0.19 -12.68 1.16
CA LEU A 50 -0.21 -13.07 2.56
C LEU A 50 -0.37 -14.58 2.77
N ASP A 51 -0.92 -15.31 1.79
CA ASP A 51 -1.08 -16.76 1.88
C ASP A 51 0.21 -17.50 1.50
N THR A 52 0.86 -17.09 0.41
CA THR A 52 2.05 -17.77 -0.10
C THR A 52 3.35 -17.09 0.33
N LEU A 53 3.28 -15.85 0.82
CA LEU A 53 4.41 -14.99 1.16
C LEU A 53 5.27 -14.61 -0.05
N ALA A 54 4.84 -14.96 -1.26
CA ALA A 54 5.53 -14.58 -2.48
C ALA A 54 5.34 -13.09 -2.76
N ILE A 55 6.37 -12.46 -3.34
CA ILE A 55 6.32 -11.04 -3.71
C ILE A 55 6.11 -10.92 -5.20
N ASP A 56 5.08 -10.17 -5.60
CA ASP A 56 4.75 -9.92 -6.99
C ASP A 56 4.75 -8.42 -7.26
N LYS A 57 5.90 -7.91 -7.70
CA LYS A 57 6.09 -6.47 -7.95
C LYS A 57 5.32 -5.99 -9.18
N GLU A 58 5.13 -6.84 -10.17
CA GLU A 58 4.38 -6.46 -11.37
C GLU A 58 2.91 -6.26 -11.06
N LYS A 59 2.35 -7.13 -10.23
CA LYS A 59 0.96 -6.98 -9.78
C LYS A 59 0.80 -5.71 -8.95
N GLN A 60 1.77 -5.41 -8.08
CA GLN A 60 1.76 -4.18 -7.29
C GLN A 60 1.73 -2.95 -8.20
N LYS A 61 2.59 -2.90 -9.20
CA LYS A 61 2.66 -1.77 -10.14
C LYS A 61 1.36 -1.61 -10.91
N LYS A 62 0.77 -2.72 -11.35
CA LYS A 62 -0.51 -2.70 -12.07
C LYS A 62 -1.61 -2.09 -11.19
N LEU A 63 -1.70 -2.50 -9.94
CA LEU A 63 -2.69 -1.97 -9.02
C LEU A 63 -2.47 -0.48 -8.74
N LEU A 64 -1.22 -0.07 -8.57
CA LEU A 64 -0.90 1.34 -8.34
C LEU A 64 -1.38 2.23 -9.49
N LEU A 65 -1.28 1.75 -10.72
CA LEU A 65 -1.76 2.50 -11.90
C LEU A 65 -3.28 2.64 -11.92
N MET A 66 -4.00 1.76 -11.25
CA MET A 66 -5.46 1.78 -11.21
C MET A 66 -6.01 2.73 -10.14
N ILE A 67 -5.18 3.23 -9.24
CA ILE A 67 -5.61 4.13 -8.18
C ILE A 67 -5.65 5.57 -8.69
N PRO A 68 -6.78 6.30 -8.49
CA PRO A 68 -6.86 7.70 -8.88
C PRO A 68 -5.82 8.57 -8.19
N GLU A 69 -5.38 9.65 -8.85
CA GLU A 69 -4.33 10.53 -8.33
C GLU A 69 -4.70 11.28 -7.05
N ASN A 70 -5.98 11.48 -6.80
CA ASN A 70 -6.43 12.17 -5.58
C ASN A 70 -6.36 11.31 -4.32
N ILE A 71 -5.98 10.04 -4.46
CA ILE A 71 -5.80 9.12 -3.33
C ILE A 71 -4.32 8.95 -3.05
N VAL A 72 -3.94 8.99 -1.78
CA VAL A 72 -2.55 8.77 -1.37
C VAL A 72 -2.19 7.30 -1.60
N LYS A 73 -1.14 7.07 -2.37
CA LYS A 73 -0.67 5.74 -2.74
C LYS A 73 0.54 5.35 -1.92
N ILE A 74 0.49 4.18 -1.33
CA ILE A 74 1.57 3.66 -0.50
C ILE A 74 1.99 2.31 -1.06
N ALA A 75 3.27 2.17 -1.38
CA ALA A 75 3.82 0.88 -1.82
C ALA A 75 4.34 0.13 -0.60
N GLU A 76 3.91 -1.11 -0.44
CA GLU A 76 4.26 -1.95 0.70
C GLU A 76 4.92 -3.23 0.23
N SER A 77 5.90 -3.69 0.98
CA SER A 77 6.68 -4.89 0.72
C SER A 77 7.48 -4.84 -0.57
N GLY A 78 8.51 -5.65 -0.64
CA GLY A 78 9.33 -5.77 -1.85
C GLY A 78 10.25 -4.59 -2.14
N ILE A 79 10.29 -3.57 -1.27
CA ILE A 79 11.16 -2.41 -1.45
C ILE A 79 12.51 -2.72 -0.81
N SER A 80 13.54 -2.88 -1.62
CA SER A 80 14.88 -3.21 -1.14
C SER A 80 15.96 -2.27 -1.66
N GLU A 81 15.68 -1.48 -2.68
CA GLU A 81 16.68 -0.60 -3.30
C GLU A 81 16.12 0.78 -3.60
N LYS A 82 17.02 1.77 -3.56
CA LYS A 82 16.67 3.16 -3.85
C LYS A 82 16.08 3.36 -5.23
N ASN A 83 16.57 2.63 -6.24
CA ASN A 83 16.07 2.73 -7.61
C ASN A 83 14.59 2.36 -7.73
N GLU A 84 14.13 1.42 -6.91
CA GLU A 84 12.72 1.04 -6.88
C GLU A 84 11.85 2.19 -6.39
N ILE A 85 12.32 2.92 -5.38
CA ILE A 85 11.61 4.09 -4.85
C ILE A 85 11.49 5.17 -5.92
N ILE A 86 12.58 5.44 -6.64
CA ILE A 86 12.60 6.44 -7.70
C ILE A 86 11.60 6.06 -8.80
N GLU A 87 11.60 4.81 -9.25
CA GLU A 87 10.70 4.35 -10.29
C GLU A 87 9.23 4.46 -9.84
N LEU A 88 8.92 3.96 -8.65
CA LEU A 88 7.55 3.98 -8.14
C LEU A 88 7.05 5.40 -7.92
N SER A 89 7.92 6.28 -7.45
CA SER A 89 7.56 7.68 -7.26
C SER A 89 7.29 8.37 -8.59
N ASP A 90 8.18 8.22 -9.57
CA ASP A 90 8.11 8.95 -10.84
C ASP A 90 7.08 8.38 -11.80
N LYS A 91 7.06 7.07 -11.98
CA LYS A 91 6.19 6.41 -12.96
C LYS A 91 4.83 6.01 -12.42
N PHE A 92 4.75 5.65 -11.15
CA PHE A 92 3.54 5.12 -10.55
C PHE A 92 2.90 6.07 -9.55
N LYS A 93 3.50 7.25 -9.35
CA LYS A 93 2.95 8.33 -8.50
C LYS A 93 2.73 7.91 -7.05
N VAL A 94 3.61 7.06 -6.53
CA VAL A 94 3.57 6.62 -5.14
C VAL A 94 3.97 7.78 -4.23
N ASN A 95 3.20 8.02 -3.18
CA ASN A 95 3.40 9.12 -2.24
C ASN A 95 4.21 8.71 -1.00
N ALA A 96 4.13 7.43 -0.64
CA ALA A 96 4.81 6.93 0.56
C ALA A 96 5.18 5.46 0.40
N PHE A 97 6.13 5.00 1.20
CA PHE A 97 6.62 3.63 1.16
C PHE A 97 6.63 3.04 2.56
N LEU A 98 6.29 1.76 2.64
CA LEU A 98 6.44 1.02 3.88
C LEU A 98 7.61 0.06 3.70
N ILE A 99 8.72 0.38 4.37
CA ILE A 99 9.98 -0.37 4.25
C ILE A 99 10.34 -0.93 5.63
N GLY A 100 10.03 -2.20 5.84
CA GLY A 100 10.28 -2.83 7.12
C GLY A 100 11.32 -3.94 7.07
N THR A 101 11.05 -4.94 6.24
CA THR A 101 11.86 -6.16 6.22
C THR A 101 13.34 -5.93 5.90
N SER A 102 13.64 -5.15 4.87
CA SER A 102 15.03 -4.91 4.48
C SER A 102 15.79 -4.09 5.53
N LEU A 103 15.12 -3.14 6.18
CA LEU A 103 15.73 -2.34 7.25
C LEU A 103 15.93 -3.16 8.53
N MET A 104 15.05 -4.13 8.77
CA MET A 104 15.18 -5.02 9.93
C MET A 104 16.37 -5.97 9.78
N LYS A 105 16.68 -6.38 8.55
CA LYS A 105 17.82 -7.24 8.26
C LYS A 105 19.13 -6.46 8.27
N ASP A 106 19.09 -5.22 7.81
CA ASP A 106 20.27 -4.36 7.73
C ASP A 106 19.86 -2.90 8.01
N PRO A 107 19.88 -2.46 9.28
CA PRO A 107 19.50 -1.10 9.65
C PRO A 107 20.31 -0.01 8.96
N GLU A 108 21.55 -0.27 8.60
CA GLU A 108 22.40 0.70 7.90
C GLU A 108 21.87 1.02 6.50
N LYS A 109 21.05 0.14 5.96
CA LYS A 109 20.50 0.30 4.63
C LYS A 109 19.65 1.56 4.48
N ILE A 110 19.16 2.13 5.56
CA ILE A 110 18.38 3.37 5.51
C ILE A 110 19.16 4.49 4.83
N LYS A 111 20.49 4.48 4.92
CA LYS A 111 21.34 5.49 4.28
C LYS A 111 21.26 5.45 2.76
N GLU A 112 20.90 4.30 2.19
CA GLU A 112 20.72 4.15 0.74
C GLU A 112 19.46 4.83 0.24
N PHE A 113 18.45 5.03 1.12
CA PHE A 113 17.16 5.60 0.76
C PHE A 113 17.06 7.12 0.98
N ILE A 114 18.03 7.71 1.61
CA ILE A 114 18.03 9.14 1.95
C ILE A 114 18.73 9.99 0.88
#